data_c26a0fdce286286b4345a48f1b5b9d24
#
_entry.id   c26a0fdce286286b4345a48f1b5b9d24
#
_cell.length_a   1.000
_cell.length_b   1.000
_cell.length_c   1.000
_cell.angle_alpha   90.00
_cell.angle_beta   90.00
_cell.angle_gamma   90.00
#
_symmetry.space_group_name_H-M   'P 1'
#
loop_
_entity.id
_entity.type
_entity.pdbx_description
1 polymer ?
#
loop_
_entity_poly.entity_id
_entity_poly.type
_entity_poly.pdbx_seq_one_letter_code
_entity_poly.pdbx_strand_id
1 'polypeptide(L)'
;MADLSINKLSEKDMINAYRFIYIFENEVYPNYGTFDFNSFEINNFCQEHRIKKKDKRNSKPSDNYFWFDSIKIQGALNNDYAHNFLRHVRNAIAHGNFKKVRGKKPFYIIEDYNKNSVQTMFGKIHTDIFWEYLNIVLHTSQAINKNITFK
;
A
#
# COMPACT_ATOMS: atom_id res chain seq x y z
N MET A 1 -2.70 24.19 15.46
CA MET A 1 -2.30 22.85 15.13
C MET A 1 -3.54 22.03 14.80
N ALA A 2 -3.57 21.50 13.58
CA ALA A 2 -4.73 20.71 13.18
C ALA A 2 -4.81 19.47 14.06
N ASP A 3 -5.95 19.28 14.70
CA ASP A 3 -6.24 18.04 15.39
C ASP A 3 -6.27 16.92 14.39
N LEU A 4 -5.23 16.09 14.43
CA LEU A 4 -5.23 14.83 13.70
C LEU A 4 -6.11 13.85 14.47
N SER A 5 -7.43 13.95 14.30
CA SER A 5 -8.30 12.95 14.86
C SER A 5 -8.22 11.69 14.03
N ILE A 6 -7.54 10.70 14.57
CA ILE A 6 -7.45 9.38 13.97
C ILE A 6 -8.79 8.69 14.23
N ASN A 7 -9.50 8.40 13.16
CA ASN A 7 -10.80 7.76 13.25
C ASN A 7 -10.70 6.26 13.05
N LYS A 8 -11.65 5.56 13.66
CA LYS A 8 -11.86 4.16 13.33
C LYS A 8 -12.15 4.04 11.83
N LEU A 9 -11.64 2.99 11.24
CA LEU A 9 -11.96 2.64 9.88
C LEU A 9 -13.46 2.41 9.73
N SER A 10 -14.01 2.81 8.59
CA SER A 10 -15.40 2.49 8.28
C SER A 10 -15.55 0.99 8.06
N GLU A 11 -16.78 0.50 8.09
CA GLU A 11 -17.06 -0.90 7.77
C GLU A 11 -16.53 -1.27 6.40
N LYS A 12 -16.71 -0.41 5.41
CA LYS A 12 -16.17 -0.63 4.07
C LYS A 12 -14.65 -0.74 4.06
N ASP A 13 -13.96 0.14 4.80
CA ASP A 13 -12.51 0.10 4.92
C ASP A 13 -12.06 -1.22 5.55
N MET A 14 -12.75 -1.67 6.58
CA MET A 14 -12.42 -2.92 7.27
C MET A 14 -12.63 -4.13 6.36
N ILE A 15 -13.71 -4.16 5.61
CA ILE A 15 -13.98 -5.23 4.65
C ILE A 15 -12.86 -5.30 3.62
N ASN A 16 -12.48 -4.16 3.04
CA ASN A 16 -11.40 -4.11 2.07
C ASN A 16 -10.07 -4.51 2.69
N ALA A 17 -9.79 -4.09 3.92
CA ALA A 17 -8.54 -4.41 4.61
C ALA A 17 -8.42 -5.93 4.86
N TYR A 18 -9.45 -6.57 5.39
CA TYR A 18 -9.45 -8.02 5.60
C TYR A 18 -9.37 -8.78 4.29
N ARG A 19 -10.08 -8.30 3.29
CA ARG A 19 -10.02 -8.88 1.95
C ARG A 19 -8.61 -8.80 1.38
N PHE A 20 -7.91 -7.69 1.61
CA PHE A 20 -6.53 -7.55 1.17
C PHE A 20 -5.62 -8.59 1.82
N ILE A 21 -5.76 -8.83 3.12
CA ILE A 21 -4.97 -9.86 3.80
C ILE A 21 -5.21 -11.23 3.14
N TYR A 22 -6.47 -11.57 2.90
CA TYR A 22 -6.82 -12.84 2.24
C TYR A 22 -6.18 -12.93 0.85
N ILE A 23 -6.28 -11.87 0.05
CA ILE A 23 -5.70 -11.83 -1.28
C ILE A 23 -4.17 -11.96 -1.20
N PHE A 24 -3.54 -11.27 -0.25
CA PHE A 24 -2.10 -11.35 -0.07
C PHE A 24 -1.66 -12.80 0.21
N GLU A 25 -2.29 -13.46 1.17
CA GLU A 25 -1.88 -14.81 1.56
C GLU A 25 -2.13 -15.84 0.45
N ASN A 26 -3.19 -15.68 -0.33
CA ASN A 26 -3.61 -16.69 -1.30
C ASN A 26 -3.16 -16.39 -2.72
N GLU A 27 -2.94 -15.13 -3.08
CA GLU A 27 -2.67 -14.74 -4.45
C GLU A 27 -1.31 -14.04 -4.60
N VAL A 28 -0.96 -13.12 -3.70
CA VAL A 28 0.27 -12.35 -3.81
C VAL A 28 1.47 -13.19 -3.39
N TYR A 29 1.39 -13.80 -2.23
CA TYR A 29 2.49 -14.58 -1.65
C TYR A 29 2.94 -15.71 -2.59
N PRO A 30 2.03 -16.50 -3.19
CA PRO A 30 2.46 -17.56 -4.13
C PRO A 30 3.03 -17.05 -5.45
N ASN A 31 2.89 -15.76 -5.75
CA ASN A 31 3.25 -15.20 -7.05
C ASN A 31 4.37 -14.16 -6.95
N TYR A 32 5.38 -14.45 -6.14
CA TYR A 32 6.55 -13.58 -5.99
C TYR A 32 7.19 -13.26 -7.34
N GLY A 33 7.58 -12.00 -7.50
CA GLY A 33 8.33 -11.57 -8.66
C GLY A 33 7.50 -11.37 -9.93
N THR A 34 6.19 -11.58 -9.86
CA THR A 34 5.31 -11.41 -11.03
C THR A 34 4.74 -10.00 -11.15
N PHE A 35 4.93 -9.16 -10.14
CA PHE A 35 4.39 -7.80 -10.10
C PHE A 35 5.37 -6.80 -10.68
N ASP A 36 4.85 -5.84 -11.43
CA ASP A 36 5.66 -4.80 -12.07
C ASP A 36 5.27 -3.41 -11.55
N PHE A 37 6.01 -2.94 -10.55
CA PHE A 37 5.79 -1.61 -9.98
C PHE A 37 6.20 -0.48 -10.93
N ASN A 38 6.93 -0.77 -11.99
CA ASN A 38 7.34 0.20 -13.00
C ASN A 38 6.47 0.13 -14.27
N SER A 39 5.31 -0.52 -14.18
CA SER A 39 4.40 -0.59 -15.32
C SER A 39 3.92 0.79 -15.74
N PHE A 40 3.53 0.91 -17.00
CA PHE A 40 2.94 2.13 -17.52
C PHE A 40 1.72 2.57 -16.72
N GLU A 41 0.86 1.63 -16.36
CA GLU A 41 -0.37 1.90 -15.63
C GLU A 41 -0.09 2.49 -14.24
N ILE A 42 0.88 1.94 -13.52
CA ILE A 42 1.27 2.48 -12.22
C ILE A 42 1.87 3.87 -12.36
N ASN A 43 2.80 4.04 -13.30
CA ASN A 43 3.46 5.33 -13.49
C ASN A 43 2.45 6.41 -13.86
N ASN A 44 1.52 6.09 -14.75
CA ASN A 44 0.48 7.01 -15.16
C ASN A 44 -0.45 7.37 -14.00
N PHE A 45 -0.88 6.39 -13.22
CA PHE A 45 -1.73 6.62 -12.06
C PHE A 45 -1.02 7.47 -11.01
N CYS A 46 0.24 7.18 -10.72
CA CYS A 46 1.04 7.94 -9.77
C CYS A 46 1.22 9.39 -10.22
N GLN A 47 1.43 9.62 -11.50
CA GLN A 47 1.55 10.97 -12.03
C GLN A 47 0.23 11.72 -11.94
N GLU A 48 -0.87 11.11 -12.32
CA GLU A 48 -2.20 11.69 -12.28
C GLU A 48 -2.64 12.08 -10.87
N HIS A 49 -2.36 11.22 -9.90
CA HIS A 49 -2.77 11.42 -8.51
C HIS A 49 -1.65 11.94 -7.60
N ARG A 50 -0.53 12.32 -8.18
CA ARG A 50 0.63 12.86 -7.45
C ARG A 50 1.10 11.94 -6.33
N ILE A 51 1.14 10.64 -6.61
CA ILE A 51 1.66 9.66 -5.66
C ILE A 51 3.17 9.59 -5.85
N LYS A 52 3.91 9.90 -4.81
CA LYS A 52 5.38 9.95 -4.87
C LYS A 52 5.97 8.80 -4.07
N LYS A 53 6.96 8.15 -4.66
CA LYS A 53 7.83 7.23 -3.93
C LYS A 53 8.94 8.07 -3.32
N LYS A 54 8.94 8.21 -2.01
CA LYS A 54 9.90 9.08 -1.35
C LYS A 54 10.86 8.31 -0.49
N ASP A 55 12.05 8.86 -0.40
CA ASP A 55 13.03 8.48 0.59
C ASP A 55 12.52 8.90 1.98
N LYS A 56 12.81 8.07 2.97
CA LYS A 56 12.42 8.24 4.37
C LYS A 56 12.62 9.66 4.91
N ARG A 57 13.62 10.40 4.39
CA ARG A 57 14.06 11.67 4.92
C ARG A 57 13.42 12.90 4.29
N ASN A 58 12.71 12.76 3.19
CA ASN A 58 12.25 13.88 2.37
C ASN A 58 10.72 13.94 2.20
N SER A 59 9.98 13.29 3.07
CA SER A 59 8.53 13.25 2.96
C SER A 59 7.91 14.54 3.49
N LYS A 60 7.16 15.21 2.62
CA LYS A 60 6.35 16.38 2.98
C LYS A 60 4.90 15.96 3.22
N PRO A 61 4.20 16.57 4.19
CA PRO A 61 2.85 16.08 4.55
C PRO A 61 1.76 16.36 3.52
N SER A 62 2.02 17.16 2.49
CA SER A 62 0.97 17.62 1.57
C SER A 62 0.65 16.67 0.41
N ASP A 63 1.48 15.66 0.14
CA ASP A 63 1.33 14.80 -1.02
C ASP A 63 0.95 13.37 -0.63
N ASN A 64 0.35 12.65 -1.57
CA ASN A 64 0.29 11.19 -1.46
C ASN A 64 1.69 10.64 -1.65
N TYR A 65 2.17 9.83 -0.71
CA TYR A 65 3.50 9.26 -0.84
C TYR A 65 3.65 7.99 -0.03
N PHE A 66 4.62 7.20 -0.44
CA PHE A 66 5.07 6.03 0.29
C PHE A 66 6.59 6.00 0.33
N TRP A 67 7.12 5.56 1.46
CA TRP A 67 8.48 5.05 1.51
C TRP A 67 8.45 3.71 2.25
N PHE A 68 9.30 2.81 1.87
CA PHE A 68 9.41 1.50 2.53
C PHE A 68 10.76 0.86 2.22
N ASP A 69 11.20 0.05 3.18
CA ASP A 69 12.40 -0.75 3.01
C ASP A 69 12.07 -1.97 2.14
N SER A 70 12.98 -2.29 1.24
CA SER A 70 12.89 -3.48 0.41
C SER A 70 13.84 -4.52 0.93
N ILE A 71 13.35 -5.75 1.02
CA ILE A 71 14.19 -6.90 1.31
C ILE A 71 14.26 -7.78 0.07
N LYS A 72 15.38 -8.49 -0.07
CA LYS A 72 15.49 -9.48 -1.14
C LYS A 72 14.61 -10.66 -0.80
N ILE A 73 13.72 -11.01 -1.71
CA ILE A 73 12.80 -12.12 -1.54
C ILE A 73 13.31 -13.30 -2.34
N GLN A 74 13.53 -14.42 -1.66
CA GLN A 74 14.05 -15.62 -2.27
C GLN A 74 13.07 -16.13 -3.34
N GLY A 75 13.61 -16.42 -4.54
CA GLY A 75 12.81 -16.91 -5.66
C GLY A 75 12.16 -15.83 -6.50
N ALA A 76 12.22 -14.57 -6.08
CA ALA A 76 11.71 -13.47 -6.88
C ALA A 76 12.75 -13.01 -7.90
N LEU A 77 12.28 -12.65 -9.08
CA LEU A 77 13.09 -12.00 -10.08
C LEU A 77 13.35 -10.54 -9.70
N ASN A 78 14.04 -9.83 -10.54
CA ASN A 78 14.70 -8.56 -10.30
C ASN A 78 13.86 -7.39 -9.78
N ASN A 79 12.66 -7.54 -9.36
CA ASN A 79 11.92 -6.40 -8.86
C ASN A 79 10.96 -6.79 -7.76
N ASP A 80 11.53 -6.93 -6.59
CA ASP A 80 10.75 -7.23 -5.40
C ASP A 80 10.01 -6.01 -4.87
N TYR A 81 10.09 -4.88 -5.59
CA TYR A 81 9.60 -3.62 -5.08
C TYR A 81 8.08 -3.63 -4.89
N ALA A 82 7.35 -4.12 -5.89
CA ALA A 82 5.90 -4.21 -5.79
C ALA A 82 5.47 -5.19 -4.70
N HIS A 83 6.14 -6.34 -4.64
CA HIS A 83 5.85 -7.32 -3.62
C HIS A 83 6.16 -6.79 -2.22
N ASN A 84 7.29 -6.09 -2.05
CA ASN A 84 7.63 -5.46 -0.78
C ASN A 84 6.58 -4.43 -0.36
N PHE A 85 6.10 -3.61 -1.29
CA PHE A 85 5.03 -2.67 -1.01
C PHE A 85 3.79 -3.39 -0.48
N LEU A 86 3.35 -4.43 -1.18
CA LEU A 86 2.17 -5.18 -0.80
C LEU A 86 2.36 -5.88 0.56
N ARG A 87 3.54 -6.40 0.82
CA ARG A 87 3.89 -7.03 2.11
C ARG A 87 3.81 -6.04 3.25
N HIS A 88 4.35 -4.83 3.08
CA HIS A 88 4.27 -3.80 4.11
C HIS A 88 2.83 -3.36 4.37
N VAL A 89 2.02 -3.22 3.33
CA VAL A 89 0.60 -2.89 3.50
C VAL A 89 -0.11 -3.99 4.29
N ARG A 90 0.14 -5.25 3.94
CA ARG A 90 -0.43 -6.39 4.66
C ARG A 90 -0.03 -6.36 6.14
N ASN A 91 1.23 -6.12 6.44
CA ASN A 91 1.72 -6.06 7.81
C ASN A 91 1.08 -4.91 8.58
N ALA A 92 0.97 -3.75 7.95
CA ALA A 92 0.33 -2.59 8.56
C ALA A 92 -1.12 -2.89 8.95
N ILE A 93 -1.88 -3.52 8.07
CA ILE A 93 -3.26 -3.90 8.34
C ILE A 93 -3.31 -4.94 9.47
N ALA A 94 -2.50 -5.98 9.39
CA ALA A 94 -2.51 -7.07 10.36
C ALA A 94 -2.13 -6.61 11.77
N HIS A 95 -1.27 -5.61 11.88
CA HIS A 95 -0.80 -5.10 13.17
C HIS A 95 -1.58 -3.88 13.65
N GLY A 96 -2.65 -3.49 12.97
CA GLY A 96 -3.47 -2.35 13.38
C GLY A 96 -2.84 -0.99 13.12
N ASN A 97 -1.88 -0.91 12.22
CA ASN A 97 -1.19 0.32 11.86
C ASN A 97 -1.70 0.89 10.53
N PHE A 98 -2.93 0.62 10.22
CA PHE A 98 -3.68 1.16 9.09
C PHE A 98 -4.78 2.03 9.64
N LYS A 99 -4.65 3.36 9.49
CA LYS A 99 -5.50 4.32 10.16
C LYS A 99 -6.07 5.31 9.14
N LYS A 100 -7.21 5.91 9.50
CA LYS A 100 -7.85 6.92 8.68
C LYS A 100 -7.86 8.24 9.44
N VAL A 101 -7.46 9.30 8.75
CA VAL A 101 -7.51 10.66 9.27
C VAL A 101 -8.63 11.41 8.55
N ARG A 102 -9.54 11.99 9.33
CA ARG A 102 -10.65 12.80 8.80
C ARG A 102 -10.18 14.16 8.33
N GLY A 103 -10.93 14.73 7.40
CA GLY A 103 -10.72 16.07 6.89
C GLY A 103 -11.56 16.28 5.65
N LYS A 104 -11.39 17.40 4.99
CA LYS A 104 -12.05 17.66 3.70
C LYS A 104 -11.67 16.62 2.67
N LYS A 105 -10.41 16.15 2.73
CA LYS A 105 -9.92 15.03 1.94
C LYS A 105 -9.32 14.00 2.89
N PRO A 106 -10.13 13.05 3.36
CA PRO A 106 -9.63 12.04 4.28
C PRO A 106 -8.53 11.20 3.63
N PHE A 107 -7.59 10.76 4.45
CA PHE A 107 -6.48 9.94 3.97
C PHE A 107 -6.18 8.82 4.96
N TYR A 108 -5.54 7.78 4.43
CA TYR A 108 -5.00 6.70 5.26
C TYR A 108 -3.56 7.01 5.65
N ILE A 109 -3.21 6.61 6.86
CA ILE A 109 -1.83 6.49 7.31
C ILE A 109 -1.53 5.02 7.46
N ILE A 110 -0.46 4.57 6.82
CA ILE A 110 -0.07 3.17 6.75
C ILE A 110 1.36 3.08 7.24
N GLU A 111 1.57 2.32 8.31
CA GLU A 111 2.88 2.19 8.95
C GLU A 111 3.22 0.73 9.17
N ASP A 112 4.48 0.39 8.96
CA ASP A 112 4.98 -0.94 9.30
C ASP A 112 6.28 -0.80 10.09
N TYR A 113 6.46 -1.73 11.02
CA TYR A 113 7.61 -1.77 11.91
C TYR A 113 8.18 -3.18 11.92
N ASN A 114 9.50 -3.29 12.02
CA ASN A 114 10.11 -4.59 12.17
C ASN A 114 10.05 -5.08 13.63
N LYS A 115 10.57 -6.28 13.88
CA LYS A 115 10.57 -6.89 15.22
C LYS A 115 11.33 -6.07 16.26
N ASN A 116 12.22 -5.17 15.84
CA ASN A 116 12.98 -4.28 16.73
C ASN A 116 12.30 -2.92 16.88
N SER A 117 11.04 -2.80 16.49
CA SER A 117 10.25 -1.57 16.53
C SER A 117 10.83 -0.42 15.69
N VAL A 118 11.64 -0.74 14.69
CA VAL A 118 12.11 0.24 13.72
C VAL A 118 11.10 0.35 12.59
N GLN A 119 10.72 1.57 12.26
CA GLN A 119 9.75 1.81 11.19
C GLN A 119 10.35 1.46 9.83
N THR A 120 9.65 0.62 9.10
CA THR A 120 10.08 0.12 7.79
C THR A 120 9.20 0.56 6.65
N MET A 121 8.07 1.20 6.94
CA MET A 121 7.19 1.80 5.94
C MET A 121 6.43 2.95 6.55
N PHE A 122 6.24 3.99 5.77
CA PHE A 122 5.24 5.02 6.00
C PHE A 122 4.54 5.35 4.70
N GLY A 123 3.21 5.39 4.75
CA GLY A 123 2.40 5.81 3.62
C GLY A 123 1.32 6.77 4.06
N LYS A 124 1.05 7.75 3.20
CA LYS A 124 -0.06 8.67 3.33
C LYS A 124 -0.73 8.78 1.97
N ILE A 125 -2.00 8.43 1.90
CA ILE A 125 -2.71 8.42 0.64
C ILE A 125 -4.19 8.71 0.87
N HIS A 126 -4.79 9.49 -0.01
CA HIS A 126 -6.22 9.79 0.07
C HIS A 126 -7.07 8.52 -0.08
N THR A 127 -8.13 8.47 0.69
CA THR A 127 -8.97 7.27 0.78
C THR A 127 -9.66 6.91 -0.52
N ASP A 128 -9.94 7.91 -1.36
CA ASP A 128 -10.63 7.70 -2.63
C ASP A 128 -9.76 7.06 -3.71
N ILE A 129 -8.44 7.10 -3.55
CA ILE A 129 -7.53 6.56 -4.55
C ILE A 129 -6.76 5.34 -4.09
N PHE A 130 -6.72 5.05 -2.79
CA PHE A 130 -5.87 3.98 -2.26
C PHE A 130 -6.25 2.59 -2.80
N TRP A 131 -7.54 2.25 -2.72
CA TRP A 131 -7.99 0.92 -3.14
C TRP A 131 -7.87 0.74 -4.65
N GLU A 132 -8.11 1.81 -5.41
CA GLU A 132 -7.89 1.79 -6.84
C GLU A 132 -6.40 1.61 -7.16
N TYR A 133 -5.52 2.27 -6.41
CA TYR A 133 -4.08 2.08 -6.56
C TYR A 133 -3.68 0.63 -6.30
N LEU A 134 -4.20 0.01 -5.24
CA LEU A 134 -3.94 -1.40 -4.97
C LEU A 134 -4.44 -2.31 -6.10
N ASN A 135 -5.61 -2.01 -6.66
CA ASN A 135 -6.11 -2.76 -7.82
C ASN A 135 -5.12 -2.71 -8.98
N ILE A 136 -4.60 -1.54 -9.28
CA ILE A 136 -3.63 -1.36 -10.36
C ILE A 136 -2.35 -2.14 -10.07
N VAL A 137 -1.82 -2.03 -8.86
CA VAL A 137 -0.59 -2.75 -8.47
C VAL A 137 -0.79 -4.27 -8.59
N LEU A 138 -1.88 -4.79 -8.08
CA LEU A 138 -2.17 -6.23 -8.14
C LEU A 138 -2.26 -6.73 -9.59
N HIS A 139 -2.89 -5.97 -10.45
CA HIS A 139 -3.14 -6.40 -11.83
C HIS A 139 -1.96 -6.16 -12.76
N THR A 140 -0.83 -5.69 -12.25
CA THR A 140 0.43 -5.76 -13.01
C THR A 140 0.92 -7.19 -13.17
N SER A 141 0.43 -8.10 -12.33
CA SER A 141 0.74 -9.52 -12.43
C SER A 141 -0.32 -10.23 -13.26
N GLN A 142 0.12 -10.99 -14.26
CA GLN A 142 -0.77 -11.85 -15.06
C GLN A 142 -1.30 -13.03 -14.24
N ALA A 143 -0.65 -13.35 -13.13
CA ALA A 143 -1.06 -14.47 -12.28
C ALA A 143 -2.29 -14.14 -11.42
N ILE A 144 -2.62 -12.86 -11.25
CA ILE A 144 -3.75 -12.43 -10.44
C ILE A 144 -5.02 -12.39 -11.30
N ASN A 145 -6.07 -13.06 -10.83
CA ASN A 145 -7.35 -13.05 -11.50
C ASN A 145 -7.92 -11.61 -11.57
N LYS A 146 -8.34 -11.20 -12.76
CA LYS A 146 -8.85 -9.85 -13.00
C LYS A 146 -10.14 -9.54 -12.24
N ASN A 147 -10.84 -10.54 -11.74
CA ASN A 147 -12.04 -10.35 -10.93
C ASN A 147 -11.73 -9.96 -9.50
N ILE A 148 -10.46 -10.06 -9.07
CA ILE A 148 -10.04 -9.65 -7.75
C ILE A 148 -9.88 -8.13 -7.75
N THR A 149 -10.82 -7.44 -7.13
CA THR A 149 -10.81 -5.98 -7.05
C THR A 149 -11.33 -5.50 -5.70
N PHE A 150 -10.91 -4.32 -5.30
CA PHE A 150 -11.48 -3.59 -4.16
C PHE A 150 -12.50 -2.58 -4.68
N LYS A 151 -13.56 -2.41 -3.93
CA LYS A 151 -14.62 -1.45 -4.29
C LYS A 151 -14.63 -0.25 -3.37
#